data_be125d11897f32d778268ba156ca0a80
#
_entry.id   be125d11897f32d778268ba156ca0a80
#
_cell.length_a   1.000
_cell.length_b   1.000
_cell.length_c   1.000
_cell.angle_alpha   90.00
_cell.angle_beta   90.00
_cell.angle_gamma   90.00
#
_symmetry.space_group_name_H-M   'P 1'
#
loop_
_entity.id
_entity.type
_entity.pdbx_description
1 polymer ?
#
loop_
_entity_poly.entity_id
_entity_poly.type
_entity_poly.pdbx_seq_one_letter_code
_entity_poly.pdbx_strand_id
1 'polypeptide(L)'
;AGPVHAIRGVNIDLYKGETVALVGESGSGKSVTMKAAMGILAQNAIVNSGSIQFSYHHADGSPETVDLLQKDKKWIRRHINGKRIAMVFQDPMTSLDPTMPIGKQIMEGMLWHYKMPKDAAYKKAVQLLEEVGITDAEKRMKSYPHQLSGGMRQRVVIAIALACDPDLLICDEPTTALDVTIQAKILELIRSIQRERGISVIYITHDLGVVAKVADYVDVM
;
A
#
# COMPACT_ATOMS: atom_id res chain seq x y z
N ALA A 1 -12.53 -29.23 8.87
CA ALA A 1 -13.00 -27.91 9.29
C ALA A 1 -13.97 -27.40 8.23
N GLY A 2 -15.12 -26.84 8.65
CA GLY A 2 -16.12 -26.27 7.75
C GLY A 2 -15.70 -24.89 7.21
N PRO A 3 -16.50 -24.27 6.32
CA PRO A 3 -16.22 -22.95 5.78
C PRO A 3 -16.27 -21.88 6.90
N VAL A 4 -15.32 -20.97 6.88
CA VAL A 4 -15.28 -19.82 7.80
C VAL A 4 -15.72 -18.58 7.04
N HIS A 5 -16.77 -17.93 7.51
CA HIS A 5 -17.26 -16.66 6.96
C HIS A 5 -16.44 -15.51 7.54
N ALA A 6 -15.39 -15.10 6.82
CA ALA A 6 -14.49 -14.02 7.24
C ALA A 6 -15.13 -12.62 7.12
N ILE A 7 -16.04 -12.43 6.16
CA ILE A 7 -16.72 -11.16 5.90
C ILE A 7 -18.21 -11.45 5.65
N ARG A 8 -19.09 -10.65 6.26
CA ARG A 8 -20.56 -10.81 6.18
C ARG A 8 -21.23 -9.55 5.64
N GLY A 9 -20.81 -9.13 4.46
CA GLY A 9 -21.31 -7.91 3.85
C GLY A 9 -20.64 -6.65 4.44
N VAL A 10 -19.94 -5.89 3.59
CA VAL A 10 -19.24 -4.66 3.93
C VAL A 10 -19.49 -3.69 2.80
N ASN A 11 -19.78 -2.43 3.12
CA ASN A 11 -19.82 -1.34 2.17
C ASN A 11 -18.76 -0.33 2.61
N ILE A 12 -17.88 0.04 1.69
CA ILE A 12 -16.81 1.03 1.92
C ILE A 12 -16.79 1.93 0.70
N ASP A 13 -16.93 3.22 0.94
CA ASP A 13 -16.80 4.25 -0.10
C ASP A 13 -15.54 5.06 0.16
N LEU A 14 -14.74 5.26 -0.87
CA LEU A 14 -13.54 6.08 -0.81
C LEU A 14 -13.50 7.00 -2.03
N TYR A 15 -13.43 8.29 -1.79
CA TYR A 15 -13.31 9.28 -2.84
C TYR A 15 -11.86 9.70 -3.05
N LYS A 16 -11.58 10.24 -4.24
CA LYS A 16 -10.24 10.63 -4.63
C LYS A 16 -9.65 11.66 -3.67
N GLY A 17 -8.44 11.38 -3.17
CA GLY A 17 -7.71 12.28 -2.28
C GLY A 17 -8.13 12.21 -0.82
N GLU A 18 -9.05 11.31 -0.45
CA GLU A 18 -9.48 11.11 0.93
C GLU A 18 -8.70 10.00 1.63
N THR A 19 -8.69 10.07 2.95
CA THR A 19 -8.18 9.02 3.83
C THR A 19 -9.33 8.42 4.64
N VAL A 20 -9.61 7.13 4.41
CA VAL A 20 -10.58 6.35 5.19
C VAL A 20 -9.83 5.46 6.16
N ALA A 21 -10.17 5.54 7.45
CA ALA A 21 -9.70 4.57 8.45
C ALA A 21 -10.70 3.42 8.59
N LEU A 22 -10.22 2.21 8.38
CA LEU A 22 -10.97 0.99 8.59
C LEU A 22 -10.59 0.42 9.96
N VAL A 23 -11.51 0.54 10.92
CA VAL A 23 -11.28 0.13 12.32
C VAL A 23 -12.13 -1.07 12.70
N GLY A 24 -11.69 -1.78 13.74
CA GLY A 24 -12.43 -2.91 14.29
C GLY A 24 -11.52 -3.89 15.02
N GLU A 25 -12.11 -4.89 15.66
CA GLU A 25 -11.36 -5.91 16.39
C GLU A 25 -10.43 -6.71 15.48
N SER A 26 -9.38 -7.30 16.07
CA SER A 26 -8.52 -8.24 15.36
C SER A 26 -9.37 -9.42 14.84
N GLY A 27 -9.19 -9.78 13.57
CA GLY A 27 -9.98 -10.84 12.95
C GLY A 27 -11.34 -10.40 12.37
N SER A 28 -11.75 -9.14 12.45
CA SER A 28 -13.02 -8.65 11.87
C SER A 28 -13.08 -8.66 10.33
N GLY A 29 -11.96 -8.96 9.66
CA GLY A 29 -11.95 -9.10 8.19
C GLY A 29 -11.34 -7.91 7.43
N LYS A 30 -10.89 -6.84 8.10
CA LYS A 30 -10.35 -5.61 7.47
C LYS A 30 -9.29 -5.90 6.41
N SER A 31 -8.21 -6.56 6.79
CA SER A 31 -7.11 -6.91 5.87
C SER A 31 -7.56 -7.89 4.78
N VAL A 32 -8.51 -8.78 5.08
CA VAL A 32 -9.06 -9.73 4.11
C VAL A 32 -9.87 -9.00 3.04
N THR A 33 -10.65 -7.98 3.42
CA THR A 33 -11.40 -7.13 2.49
C THR A 33 -10.46 -6.44 1.49
N MET A 34 -9.37 -5.85 1.97
CA MET A 34 -8.38 -5.19 1.11
C MET A 34 -7.64 -6.19 0.23
N LYS A 35 -7.28 -7.36 0.74
CA LYS A 35 -6.69 -8.45 -0.05
C LYS A 35 -7.63 -8.96 -1.14
N ALA A 36 -8.96 -8.92 -0.90
CA ALA A 36 -9.96 -9.25 -1.93
C ALA A 36 -9.89 -8.23 -3.09
N ALA A 37 -9.86 -6.93 -2.78
CA ALA A 37 -9.73 -5.87 -3.79
C ALA A 37 -8.46 -6.01 -4.63
N MET A 38 -7.36 -6.46 -4.04
CA MET A 38 -6.09 -6.70 -4.73
C MET A 38 -6.00 -8.08 -5.41
N GLY A 39 -7.01 -8.94 -5.31
CA GLY A 39 -6.98 -10.29 -5.87
C GLY A 39 -5.89 -11.20 -5.29
N ILE A 40 -5.41 -10.93 -4.06
CA ILE A 40 -4.35 -11.67 -3.35
C ILE A 40 -4.88 -12.51 -2.19
N LEU A 41 -6.15 -12.87 -2.24
CA LEU A 41 -6.73 -13.81 -1.28
C LEU A 41 -6.03 -15.19 -1.36
N ALA A 42 -6.09 -15.92 -0.25
CA ALA A 42 -5.63 -17.30 -0.20
C ALA A 42 -6.33 -18.17 -1.28
N GLN A 43 -5.68 -19.23 -1.72
CA GLN A 43 -6.19 -20.07 -2.81
C GLN A 43 -7.55 -20.72 -2.52
N ASN A 44 -7.84 -21.00 -1.24
CA ASN A 44 -9.07 -21.59 -0.75
C ASN A 44 -10.15 -20.54 -0.38
N ALA A 45 -9.89 -19.25 -0.57
CA ALA A 45 -10.86 -18.21 -0.30
C ALA A 45 -11.84 -18.06 -1.47
N ILE A 46 -13.11 -17.89 -1.15
CA ILE A 46 -14.20 -17.72 -2.11
C ILE A 46 -14.93 -16.42 -1.77
N VAL A 47 -15.14 -15.57 -2.76
CA VAL A 47 -16.03 -14.42 -2.67
C VAL A 47 -17.39 -14.84 -3.21
N ASN A 48 -18.41 -14.92 -2.35
CA ASN A 48 -19.71 -15.42 -2.72
C ASN A 48 -20.54 -14.39 -3.52
N SER A 49 -20.44 -13.11 -3.17
CA SER A 49 -21.21 -12.04 -3.80
C SER A 49 -20.57 -10.67 -3.51
N GLY A 50 -21.03 -9.65 -4.21
CA GLY A 50 -20.61 -8.28 -4.07
C GLY A 50 -19.92 -7.73 -5.32
N SER A 51 -19.46 -6.48 -5.26
CA SER A 51 -18.68 -5.83 -6.29
C SER A 51 -17.63 -4.93 -5.65
N ILE A 52 -16.50 -4.75 -6.33
CA ILE A 52 -15.46 -3.80 -5.93
C ILE A 52 -15.19 -2.90 -7.13
N GLN A 53 -15.87 -1.75 -7.15
CA GLN A 53 -15.74 -0.77 -8.23
C GLN A 53 -14.49 0.07 -7.99
N PHE A 54 -13.58 0.09 -8.96
CA PHE A 54 -12.38 0.91 -8.92
C PHE A 54 -12.34 1.83 -10.15
N SER A 55 -12.33 3.14 -9.88
CA SER A 55 -12.30 4.18 -10.92
C SER A 55 -10.93 4.81 -11.00
N TYR A 56 -10.40 4.97 -12.20
CA TYR A 56 -9.11 5.61 -12.45
C TYR A 56 -9.11 6.31 -13.80
N HIS A 57 -8.07 7.10 -14.06
CA HIS A 57 -7.88 7.77 -15.36
C HIS A 57 -6.71 7.13 -16.11
N HIS A 58 -6.87 7.02 -17.42
CA HIS A 58 -5.78 6.67 -18.33
C HIS A 58 -4.82 7.85 -18.53
N ALA A 59 -3.68 7.59 -19.20
CA ALA A 59 -2.69 8.62 -19.50
C ALA A 59 -3.25 9.75 -20.39
N ASP A 60 -4.27 9.48 -21.19
CA ASP A 60 -4.99 10.44 -22.03
C ASP A 60 -6.07 11.22 -21.27
N GLY A 61 -6.22 10.96 -19.96
CA GLY A 61 -7.24 11.59 -19.10
C GLY A 61 -8.62 10.95 -19.14
N SER A 62 -8.85 9.94 -19.98
CA SER A 62 -10.14 9.24 -20.05
C SER A 62 -10.40 8.44 -18.75
N PRO A 63 -11.61 8.51 -18.16
CA PRO A 63 -11.96 7.74 -16.98
C PRO A 63 -12.30 6.30 -17.34
N GLU A 64 -11.93 5.37 -16.50
CA GLU A 64 -12.37 3.97 -16.54
C GLU A 64 -12.80 3.52 -15.15
N THR A 65 -13.91 2.76 -15.10
CA THR A 65 -14.38 2.08 -13.88
C THR A 65 -14.45 0.59 -14.13
N VAL A 66 -13.84 -0.18 -13.27
CA VAL A 66 -13.80 -1.65 -13.38
C VAL A 66 -14.29 -2.29 -12.09
N ASP A 67 -15.02 -3.39 -12.21
CA ASP A 67 -15.29 -4.27 -11.07
C ASP A 67 -14.12 -5.26 -10.92
N LEU A 68 -13.34 -5.09 -9.86
CA LEU A 68 -12.17 -5.91 -9.60
C LEU A 68 -12.51 -7.39 -9.33
N LEU A 69 -13.72 -7.69 -8.83
CA LEU A 69 -14.16 -9.06 -8.63
C LEU A 69 -14.46 -9.80 -9.93
N GLN A 70 -14.72 -9.07 -11.02
CA GLN A 70 -14.95 -9.63 -12.36
C GLN A 70 -13.66 -9.82 -13.17
N LYS A 71 -12.51 -9.40 -12.64
CA LYS A 71 -11.21 -9.53 -13.31
C LYS A 71 -10.46 -10.76 -12.79
N ASP A 72 -9.76 -11.43 -13.68
CA ASP A 72 -8.88 -12.51 -13.27
C ASP A 72 -7.63 -12.01 -12.52
N LYS A 73 -7.03 -12.87 -11.70
CA LYS A 73 -5.83 -12.53 -10.90
C LYS A 73 -4.67 -12.03 -11.75
N LYS A 74 -4.53 -12.49 -12.98
CA LYS A 74 -3.45 -12.13 -13.90
C LYS A 74 -3.64 -10.70 -14.41
N TRP A 75 -4.88 -10.33 -14.73
CA TRP A 75 -5.24 -8.97 -15.12
C TRP A 75 -5.02 -7.98 -13.97
N ILE A 76 -5.53 -8.31 -12.75
CA ILE A 76 -5.36 -7.46 -11.54
C ILE A 76 -3.86 -7.25 -11.27
N ARG A 77 -3.05 -8.31 -11.28
CA ARG A 77 -1.61 -8.21 -11.05
C ARG A 77 -0.91 -7.30 -12.06
N ARG A 78 -1.37 -7.30 -13.33
CA ARG A 78 -0.73 -6.53 -14.40
C ARG A 78 -1.17 -5.07 -14.44
N HIS A 79 -2.44 -4.78 -14.10
CA HIS A 79 -3.04 -3.49 -14.34
C HIS A 79 -3.32 -2.70 -13.06
N ILE A 80 -3.47 -3.38 -11.92
CA ILE A 80 -3.89 -2.79 -10.65
C ILE A 80 -2.76 -2.84 -9.61
N ASN A 81 -2.30 -4.05 -9.25
CA ASN A 81 -1.37 -4.22 -8.13
C ASN A 81 -0.02 -3.56 -8.39
N GLY A 82 0.41 -2.73 -7.45
CA GLY A 82 1.66 -1.97 -7.52
C GLY A 82 1.66 -0.83 -8.54
N LYS A 83 0.65 -0.77 -9.42
CA LYS A 83 0.53 0.27 -10.45
C LYS A 83 -0.52 1.31 -10.10
N ARG A 84 -1.69 0.88 -9.64
CA ARG A 84 -2.84 1.71 -9.28
C ARG A 84 -3.18 1.62 -7.81
N ILE A 85 -3.09 0.42 -7.26
CA ILE A 85 -3.28 0.14 -5.85
C ILE A 85 -1.99 -0.45 -5.31
N ALA A 86 -1.42 0.19 -4.30
CA ALA A 86 -0.27 -0.30 -3.57
C ALA A 86 -0.65 -0.58 -2.11
N MET A 87 0.07 -1.49 -1.47
CA MET A 87 -0.19 -1.87 -0.08
C MET A 87 1.10 -1.90 0.73
N VAL A 88 1.04 -1.26 1.89
CA VAL A 88 2.04 -1.34 2.95
C VAL A 88 1.52 -2.32 3.99
N PHE A 89 2.20 -3.44 4.14
CA PHE A 89 1.83 -4.50 5.08
C PHE A 89 2.35 -4.21 6.49
N GLN A 90 1.76 -4.87 7.47
CA GLN A 90 2.03 -4.71 8.89
C GLN A 90 3.50 -4.89 9.28
N ASP A 91 4.18 -5.88 8.69
CA ASP A 91 5.57 -6.22 9.03
C ASP A 91 6.53 -5.91 7.87
N PRO A 92 7.39 -4.88 8.02
CA PRO A 92 8.39 -4.56 7.01
C PRO A 92 9.46 -5.64 6.84
N MET A 93 9.64 -6.54 7.83
CA MET A 93 10.62 -7.62 7.75
C MET A 93 10.21 -8.70 6.76
N THR A 94 8.91 -8.95 6.64
CA THR A 94 8.36 -9.92 5.70
C THR A 94 8.09 -9.31 4.32
N SER A 95 8.06 -7.98 4.25
CA SER A 95 7.78 -7.24 3.00
C SER A 95 9.03 -7.02 2.14
N LEU A 96 10.22 -7.05 2.74
CA LEU A 96 11.49 -6.83 2.04
C LEU A 96 12.23 -8.15 1.83
N ASP A 97 12.75 -8.37 0.63
CA ASP A 97 13.66 -9.48 0.35
C ASP A 97 15.01 -9.24 1.04
N PRO A 98 15.41 -10.06 2.04
CA PRO A 98 16.64 -9.86 2.78
C PRO A 98 17.90 -10.07 1.94
N THR A 99 17.79 -10.74 0.78
CA THR A 99 18.91 -11.09 -0.09
C THR A 99 19.12 -10.09 -1.23
N MET A 100 18.23 -9.08 -1.34
CA MET A 100 18.27 -8.09 -2.41
C MET A 100 18.49 -6.67 -1.87
N PRO A 101 19.39 -5.85 -2.45
CA PRO A 101 19.53 -4.45 -2.10
C PRO A 101 18.21 -3.67 -2.26
N ILE A 102 17.93 -2.73 -1.34
CA ILE A 102 16.68 -1.98 -1.33
C ILE A 102 16.45 -1.18 -2.62
N GLY A 103 17.50 -0.63 -3.23
CA GLY A 103 17.36 0.08 -4.50
C GLY A 103 16.81 -0.78 -5.62
N LYS A 104 17.20 -2.06 -5.70
CA LYS A 104 16.64 -2.99 -6.68
C LYS A 104 15.17 -3.25 -6.43
N GLN A 105 14.77 -3.41 -5.15
CA GLN A 105 13.37 -3.65 -4.77
C GLN A 105 12.49 -2.45 -5.11
N ILE A 106 12.95 -1.22 -4.87
CA ILE A 106 12.22 0.01 -5.23
C ILE A 106 12.05 0.11 -6.75
N MET A 107 13.09 -0.22 -7.52
CA MET A 107 13.06 -0.13 -8.98
C MET A 107 12.20 -1.20 -9.64
N GLU A 108 11.94 -2.33 -9.00
CA GLU A 108 11.30 -3.52 -9.59
C GLU A 108 9.94 -3.20 -10.22
N GLY A 109 9.07 -2.49 -9.50
CA GLY A 109 7.75 -2.10 -10.02
C GLY A 109 7.85 -1.19 -11.25
N MET A 110 8.76 -0.23 -11.25
CA MET A 110 8.97 0.69 -12.37
C MET A 110 9.47 -0.04 -13.62
N LEU A 111 10.40 -0.97 -13.45
CA LEU A 111 10.95 -1.78 -14.54
C LEU A 111 9.89 -2.75 -15.10
N TRP A 112 9.05 -3.32 -14.21
CA TRP A 112 8.02 -4.28 -14.60
C TRP A 112 6.83 -3.63 -15.31
N HIS A 113 6.23 -2.60 -14.70
CA HIS A 113 4.97 -2.02 -15.18
C HIS A 113 5.18 -1.02 -16.32
N TYR A 114 6.26 -0.23 -16.26
CA TYR A 114 6.49 0.85 -17.22
C TYR A 114 7.66 0.58 -18.17
N LYS A 115 8.39 -0.53 -17.96
CA LYS A 115 9.63 -0.82 -18.71
C LYS A 115 10.57 0.38 -18.74
N MET A 116 10.61 1.11 -17.63
CA MET A 116 11.41 2.30 -17.47
C MET A 116 12.90 1.98 -17.68
N PRO A 117 13.69 2.83 -18.38
CA PRO A 117 15.13 2.68 -18.45
C PRO A 117 15.76 2.61 -17.07
N LYS A 118 16.76 1.75 -16.87
CA LYS A 118 17.39 1.53 -15.54
C LYS A 118 17.91 2.81 -14.90
N ASP A 119 18.52 3.70 -15.67
CA ASP A 119 19.05 4.96 -15.14
C ASP A 119 17.94 5.90 -14.66
N ALA A 120 16.81 5.94 -15.37
CA ALA A 120 15.63 6.72 -14.96
C ALA A 120 15.00 6.13 -13.70
N ALA A 121 14.84 4.79 -13.64
CA ALA A 121 14.34 4.08 -12.47
C ALA A 121 15.26 4.27 -11.24
N TYR A 122 16.58 4.27 -11.45
CA TYR A 122 17.54 4.53 -10.38
C TYR A 122 17.40 5.94 -9.82
N LYS A 123 17.37 6.97 -10.67
CA LYS A 123 17.18 8.35 -10.25
C LYS A 123 15.87 8.54 -9.48
N LYS A 124 14.77 7.98 -9.99
CA LYS A 124 13.46 8.02 -9.30
C LYS A 124 13.51 7.29 -7.95
N ALA A 125 14.19 6.16 -7.86
CA ALA A 125 14.33 5.42 -6.60
C ALA A 125 15.13 6.21 -5.55
N VAL A 126 16.19 6.93 -5.95
CA VAL A 126 16.94 7.85 -5.04
C VAL A 126 16.02 8.96 -4.55
N GLN A 127 15.28 9.62 -5.44
CA GLN A 127 14.32 10.67 -5.08
C GLN A 127 13.25 10.16 -4.10
N LEU A 128 12.72 8.95 -4.32
CA LEU A 128 11.75 8.34 -3.41
C LEU A 128 12.34 8.07 -2.02
N LEU A 129 13.61 7.63 -1.94
CA LEU A 129 14.28 7.46 -0.65
C LEU A 129 14.47 8.79 0.09
N GLU A 130 14.78 9.87 -0.63
CA GLU A 130 14.87 11.22 -0.07
C GLU A 130 13.51 11.70 0.42
N GLU A 131 12.45 11.54 -0.39
CA GLU A 131 11.07 11.91 -0.07
C GLU A 131 10.57 11.22 1.20
N VAL A 132 10.88 9.92 1.38
CA VAL A 132 10.53 9.22 2.61
C VAL A 132 11.49 9.52 3.78
N GLY A 133 12.44 10.43 3.61
CA GLY A 133 13.35 10.90 4.65
C GLY A 133 14.48 9.91 4.99
N ILE A 134 14.97 9.17 4.02
CA ILE A 134 16.20 8.37 4.13
C ILE A 134 17.40 9.25 3.79
N THR A 135 18.28 9.47 4.76
CA THR A 135 19.54 10.19 4.56
C THR A 135 20.54 9.37 3.75
N ASP A 136 21.42 10.05 3.01
CA ASP A 136 22.41 9.41 2.12
C ASP A 136 21.77 8.44 1.11
N ALA A 137 20.62 8.83 0.53
CA ALA A 137 19.77 7.99 -0.30
C ALA A 137 20.54 7.20 -1.36
N GLU A 138 21.46 7.86 -2.07
CA GLU A 138 22.25 7.21 -3.13
C GLU A 138 23.15 6.08 -2.60
N LYS A 139 23.77 6.26 -1.43
CA LYS A 139 24.53 5.20 -0.77
C LYS A 139 23.61 4.06 -0.32
N ARG A 140 22.44 4.42 0.19
CA ARG A 140 21.44 3.46 0.68
C ARG A 140 20.85 2.58 -0.40
N MET A 141 20.86 2.99 -1.66
CA MET A 141 20.43 2.13 -2.79
C MET A 141 21.12 0.75 -2.81
N LYS A 142 22.34 0.68 -2.31
CA LYS A 142 23.14 -0.57 -2.22
C LYS A 142 22.97 -1.31 -0.90
N SER A 143 22.27 -0.74 0.08
CA SER A 143 22.06 -1.34 1.39
C SER A 143 21.06 -2.49 1.30
N TYR A 144 21.24 -3.48 2.18
CA TYR A 144 20.32 -4.59 2.37
C TYR A 144 19.37 -4.30 3.55
N PRO A 145 18.19 -4.94 3.61
CA PRO A 145 17.22 -4.70 4.69
C PRO A 145 17.81 -4.85 6.10
N HIS A 146 18.66 -5.83 6.34
CA HIS A 146 19.28 -6.07 7.65
C HIS A 146 20.23 -4.95 8.11
N GLN A 147 20.67 -4.08 7.21
CA GLN A 147 21.54 -2.93 7.51
C GLN A 147 20.74 -1.67 7.90
N LEU A 148 19.39 -1.75 7.92
CA LEU A 148 18.49 -0.64 8.20
C LEU A 148 17.78 -0.84 9.55
N SER A 149 17.49 0.26 10.25
CA SER A 149 16.61 0.23 11.43
C SER A 149 15.16 -0.11 11.04
N GLY A 150 14.33 -0.48 12.01
CA GLY A 150 12.91 -0.77 11.77
C GLY A 150 12.16 0.38 11.07
N GLY A 151 12.34 1.61 11.57
CA GLY A 151 11.76 2.80 10.95
C GLY A 151 12.28 3.09 9.54
N MET A 152 13.56 2.83 9.26
CA MET A 152 14.12 2.95 7.92
C MET A 152 13.54 1.90 6.97
N ARG A 153 13.38 0.65 7.41
CA ARG A 153 12.75 -0.41 6.61
C ARG A 153 11.32 -0.04 6.25
N GLN A 154 10.55 0.48 7.21
CA GLN A 154 9.18 0.94 6.96
C GLN A 154 9.13 2.04 5.92
N ARG A 155 10.04 3.03 5.98
CA ARG A 155 10.17 4.08 4.96
C ARG A 155 10.50 3.52 3.58
N VAL A 156 11.37 2.51 3.51
CA VAL A 156 11.68 1.82 2.25
C VAL A 156 10.46 1.08 1.70
N VAL A 157 9.67 0.39 2.54
CA VAL A 157 8.41 -0.26 2.11
C VAL A 157 7.43 0.78 1.55
N ILE A 158 7.32 1.95 2.19
CA ILE A 158 6.51 3.06 1.67
C ILE A 158 7.06 3.55 0.32
N ALA A 159 8.38 3.73 0.17
CA ALA A 159 9.00 4.12 -1.10
C ALA A 159 8.71 3.11 -2.23
N ILE A 160 8.75 1.81 -1.93
CA ILE A 160 8.38 0.74 -2.87
C ILE A 160 6.90 0.88 -3.29
N ALA A 161 6.01 1.09 -2.34
CA ALA A 161 4.59 1.26 -2.60
C ALA A 161 4.31 2.48 -3.50
N LEU A 162 5.08 3.55 -3.36
CA LEU A 162 4.95 4.79 -4.13
C LEU A 162 5.66 4.77 -5.49
N ALA A 163 6.47 3.76 -5.77
CA ALA A 163 7.36 3.73 -6.94
C ALA A 163 6.65 3.87 -8.28
N CYS A 164 5.41 3.41 -8.36
CA CYS A 164 4.59 3.45 -9.56
C CYS A 164 3.51 4.53 -9.54
N ASP A 165 3.57 5.51 -8.62
CA ASP A 165 2.58 6.59 -8.46
C ASP A 165 1.14 6.06 -8.38
N PRO A 166 0.80 5.26 -7.34
CA PRO A 166 -0.51 4.64 -7.24
C PRO A 166 -1.62 5.68 -6.99
N ASP A 167 -2.85 5.36 -7.42
CA ASP A 167 -4.04 6.16 -7.10
C ASP A 167 -4.53 5.92 -5.67
N LEU A 168 -4.29 4.71 -5.15
CA LEU A 168 -4.70 4.25 -3.81
C LEU A 168 -3.54 3.58 -3.08
N LEU A 169 -3.28 4.03 -1.86
CA LEU A 169 -2.35 3.41 -0.91
C LEU A 169 -3.14 2.75 0.23
N ILE A 170 -3.00 1.45 0.39
CA ILE A 170 -3.56 0.71 1.52
C ILE A 170 -2.47 0.53 2.57
N CYS A 171 -2.71 0.97 3.79
CA CYS A 171 -1.80 0.87 4.92
C CYS A 171 -2.39 -0.11 5.95
N ASP A 172 -1.94 -1.36 5.96
CA ASP A 172 -2.40 -2.39 6.88
C ASP A 172 -1.53 -2.41 8.14
N GLU A 173 -1.99 -1.71 9.18
CA GLU A 173 -1.28 -1.54 10.46
C GLU A 173 0.21 -1.14 10.31
N PRO A 174 0.55 -0.13 9.52
CA PRO A 174 1.93 0.12 9.05
C PRO A 174 2.88 0.56 10.15
N THR A 175 2.42 0.73 11.38
CA THR A 175 3.21 1.25 12.51
C THR A 175 3.19 0.36 13.75
N THR A 176 2.48 -0.77 13.73
CA THR A 176 2.28 -1.62 14.92
C THR A 176 3.58 -2.19 15.49
N ALA A 177 4.60 -2.41 14.66
CA ALA A 177 5.90 -2.93 15.10
C ALA A 177 6.94 -1.83 15.43
N LEU A 178 6.51 -0.55 15.53
CA LEU A 178 7.41 0.58 15.73
C LEU A 178 7.16 1.25 17.09
N ASP A 179 8.21 1.87 17.64
CA ASP A 179 8.06 2.73 18.81
C ASP A 179 7.20 3.97 18.52
N VAL A 180 6.60 4.55 19.56
CA VAL A 180 5.62 5.65 19.45
C VAL A 180 6.18 6.87 18.70
N THR A 181 7.46 7.16 18.88
CA THR A 181 8.09 8.32 18.23
C THR A 181 8.26 8.09 16.72
N ILE A 182 8.69 6.90 16.34
CA ILE A 182 8.81 6.51 14.92
C ILE A 182 7.43 6.37 14.29
N GLN A 183 6.46 5.80 15.01
CA GLN A 183 5.07 5.72 14.57
C GLN A 183 4.53 7.11 14.18
N ALA A 184 4.68 8.11 15.04
CA ALA A 184 4.21 9.47 14.74
C ALA A 184 4.84 10.03 13.44
N LYS A 185 6.13 9.82 13.23
CA LYS A 185 6.85 10.25 12.03
C LYS A 185 6.39 9.53 10.76
N ILE A 186 6.05 8.25 10.84
CA ILE A 186 5.51 7.48 9.70
C ILE A 186 4.10 7.94 9.35
N LEU A 187 3.25 8.23 10.35
CA LEU A 187 1.91 8.77 10.12
C LEU A 187 1.96 10.13 9.44
N GLU A 188 2.83 11.02 9.91
CA GLU A 188 3.03 12.33 9.31
C GLU A 188 3.56 12.22 7.87
N LEU A 189 4.50 11.32 7.61
CA LEU A 189 5.00 11.04 6.27
C LEU A 189 3.88 10.60 5.32
N ILE A 190 3.06 9.62 5.71
CA ILE A 190 1.96 9.13 4.85
C ILE A 190 0.96 10.27 4.57
N ARG A 191 0.65 11.10 5.57
CA ARG A 191 -0.23 12.25 5.41
C ARG A 191 0.33 13.33 4.50
N SER A 192 1.63 13.62 4.58
CA SER A 192 2.33 14.54 3.68
C SER A 192 2.24 14.05 2.23
N ILE A 193 2.60 12.78 2.00
CA ILE A 193 2.53 12.15 0.69
C ILE A 193 1.11 12.16 0.12
N GLN A 194 0.10 11.83 0.94
CA GLN A 194 -1.31 11.86 0.52
C GLN A 194 -1.70 13.25 0.01
N ARG A 195 -1.33 14.31 0.73
CA ARG A 195 -1.63 15.70 0.36
C ARG A 195 -0.85 16.15 -0.87
N GLU A 196 0.44 15.89 -0.91
CA GLU A 196 1.32 16.36 -1.97
C GLU A 196 1.05 15.67 -3.31
N ARG A 197 0.73 14.37 -3.27
CA ARG A 197 0.47 13.56 -4.47
C ARG A 197 -1.02 13.45 -4.82
N GLY A 198 -1.94 13.86 -3.93
CA GLY A 198 -3.38 13.73 -4.13
C GLY A 198 -3.86 12.29 -4.24
N ILE A 199 -3.16 11.33 -3.63
CA ILE A 199 -3.54 9.92 -3.60
C ILE A 199 -4.61 9.70 -2.54
N SER A 200 -5.42 8.64 -2.71
CA SER A 200 -6.33 8.19 -1.67
C SER A 200 -5.65 7.18 -0.75
N VAL A 201 -6.06 7.14 0.52
CA VAL A 201 -5.46 6.23 1.50
C VAL A 201 -6.55 5.45 2.24
N ILE A 202 -6.37 4.13 2.35
CA ILE A 202 -7.12 3.31 3.32
C ILE A 202 -6.16 2.93 4.45
N TYR A 203 -6.53 3.32 5.66
CA TYR A 203 -5.74 3.05 6.85
C TYR A 203 -6.42 1.98 7.70
N ILE A 204 -5.86 0.78 7.77
CA ILE A 204 -6.36 -0.28 8.63
C ILE A 204 -5.62 -0.18 9.97
N THR A 205 -6.37 0.00 11.05
CA THR A 205 -5.80 0.07 12.40
C THR A 205 -6.85 -0.28 13.46
N HIS A 206 -6.38 -0.68 14.62
CA HIS A 206 -7.18 -0.80 15.84
C HIS A 206 -6.91 0.35 16.83
N ASP A 207 -6.00 1.28 16.50
CA ASP A 207 -5.62 2.41 17.35
C ASP A 207 -6.40 3.66 16.97
N LEU A 208 -7.36 4.05 17.82
CA LEU A 208 -8.18 5.26 17.62
C LEU A 208 -7.37 6.55 17.70
N GLY A 209 -6.23 6.55 18.38
CA GLY A 209 -5.32 7.69 18.42
C GLY A 209 -4.62 7.94 17.08
N VAL A 210 -4.41 6.89 16.30
CA VAL A 210 -3.94 6.98 14.91
C VAL A 210 -5.05 7.52 14.02
N VAL A 211 -6.26 6.95 14.13
CA VAL A 211 -7.42 7.37 13.34
C VAL A 211 -7.66 8.87 13.42
N ALA A 212 -7.70 9.41 14.63
CA ALA A 212 -7.93 10.84 14.88
C ALA A 212 -6.89 11.77 14.20
N LYS A 213 -5.71 11.25 13.88
CA LYS A 213 -4.63 12.03 13.26
C LYS A 213 -4.64 11.97 11.74
N VAL A 214 -5.15 10.89 11.12
CA VAL A 214 -4.96 10.64 9.69
C VAL A 214 -6.24 10.57 8.89
N ALA A 215 -7.38 10.22 9.49
CA ALA A 215 -8.60 9.90 8.77
C ALA A 215 -9.50 11.11 8.53
N ASP A 216 -10.07 11.21 7.34
CA ASP A 216 -11.18 12.08 7.00
C ASP A 216 -12.50 11.41 7.38
N TYR A 217 -12.59 10.08 7.18
CA TYR A 217 -13.74 9.23 7.52
C TYR A 217 -13.30 7.95 8.21
N VAL A 218 -14.24 7.35 8.93
CA VAL A 218 -14.00 6.11 9.70
C VAL A 218 -15.10 5.11 9.40
N ASP A 219 -14.69 3.94 8.91
CA ASP A 219 -15.56 2.77 8.76
C ASP A 219 -15.24 1.75 9.85
N VAL A 220 -16.28 1.21 10.49
CA VAL A 220 -16.16 0.24 11.58
C VAL A 220 -16.62 -1.14 11.11
N MET A 221 -15.75 -2.15 11.28
CA MET A 221 -16.03 -3.55 10.94
C MET A 221 -16.11 -4.44 12.18
#